data_7a79b94e6f032a2d04e38d490b321a2e
#
_entry.id   7a79b94e6f032a2d04e38d490b321a2e
#
_cell.length_a   1.000
_cell.length_b   1.000
_cell.length_c   1.000
_cell.angle_alpha   90.00
_cell.angle_beta   90.00
_cell.angle_gamma   90.00
#
_symmetry.space_group_name_H-M   'P 1'
#
loop_
_entity.id
_entity.type
_entity.pdbx_description
1 polymer ?
#
loop_
_entity_poly.entity_id
_entity_poly.type
_entity_poly.pdbx_seq_one_letter_code
_entity_poly.pdbx_strand_id
1 'polypeptide(L)'
;YATPVMAADARALMDHLGIARADVMGYSMGARITAFLALNDPARVRSAILGGLGHHLVEGVGLPLGIADAMEAASLDHLQDRQQKMFRAFADANKADRAALAACIRGSRQTLSEAQVGAIRCPVLVAIGTKDDVAGDAHRLAAMFPAARALDIPNRDHNLAVGDKVYKQGVLEFLEQRP
;
A
#
# COMPACT_ATOMS: atom_id res chain seq x y z
N TYR A 1 0.96 -3.30 -15.11
CA TYR A 1 0.77 -2.84 -13.70
C TYR A 1 0.84 -3.99 -12.67
N ALA A 2 1.62 -5.04 -12.96
CA ALA A 2 1.90 -6.06 -11.94
C ALA A 2 2.80 -5.48 -10.84
N THR A 3 2.51 -5.80 -9.57
CA THR A 3 3.23 -5.24 -8.42
C THR A 3 4.76 -5.41 -8.48
N PRO A 4 5.30 -6.59 -8.89
CA PRO A 4 6.77 -6.74 -9.03
C PRO A 4 7.38 -5.80 -10.08
N VAL A 5 6.65 -5.50 -11.17
CA VAL A 5 7.11 -4.57 -12.21
C VAL A 5 7.16 -3.14 -11.66
N MET A 6 6.10 -2.70 -10.96
CA MET A 6 6.09 -1.39 -10.33
C MET A 6 7.15 -1.23 -9.23
N ALA A 7 7.48 -2.31 -8.52
CA ALA A 7 8.62 -2.31 -7.59
C ALA A 7 9.97 -2.15 -8.33
N ALA A 8 10.12 -2.80 -9.48
CA ALA A 8 11.30 -2.63 -10.32
C ALA A 8 11.40 -1.20 -10.91
N ASP A 9 10.27 -0.56 -11.24
CA ASP A 9 10.23 0.84 -11.67
C ASP A 9 10.72 1.78 -10.54
N ALA A 10 10.27 1.54 -9.30
CA ALA A 10 10.74 2.29 -8.13
C ALA A 10 12.25 2.12 -7.92
N ARG A 11 12.78 0.91 -8.07
CA ARG A 11 14.23 0.64 -8.03
C ARG A 11 14.96 1.39 -9.15
N ALA A 12 14.45 1.34 -10.37
CA ALA A 12 15.05 2.05 -11.51
C ALA A 12 15.09 3.57 -11.30
N LEU A 13 14.05 4.14 -10.66
CA LEU A 13 14.04 5.54 -10.27
C LEU A 13 15.12 5.85 -9.23
N MET A 14 15.32 5.00 -8.23
CA MET A 14 16.42 5.14 -7.27
C MET A 14 17.77 5.11 -7.97
N ASP A 15 17.96 4.23 -8.97
CA ASP A 15 19.19 4.16 -9.76
C ASP A 15 19.42 5.45 -10.56
N HIS A 16 18.37 5.95 -11.22
CA HIS A 16 18.43 7.21 -11.97
C HIS A 16 18.81 8.41 -11.11
N LEU A 17 18.31 8.44 -9.86
CA LEU A 17 18.57 9.52 -8.91
C LEU A 17 19.86 9.32 -8.10
N GLY A 18 20.62 8.25 -8.31
CA GLY A 18 21.84 7.94 -7.56
C GLY A 18 21.56 7.60 -6.07
N ILE A 19 20.33 7.20 -5.73
CA ILE A 19 19.95 6.82 -4.36
C ILE A 19 20.36 5.37 -4.12
N ALA A 20 21.44 5.14 -3.40
CA ALA A 20 21.93 3.80 -3.12
C ALA A 20 20.99 3.02 -2.19
N ARG A 21 20.42 3.67 -1.17
CA ARG A 21 19.54 3.05 -0.18
C ARG A 21 18.57 4.08 0.40
N ALA A 22 17.31 3.71 0.63
CA ALA A 22 16.27 4.61 1.13
C ALA A 22 15.41 3.97 2.21
N ASP A 23 14.76 4.80 3.02
CA ASP A 23 13.56 4.45 3.75
C ASP A 23 12.40 4.57 2.76
N VAL A 24 11.60 3.54 2.62
CA VAL A 24 10.54 3.48 1.60
C VAL A 24 9.18 3.42 2.25
N MET A 25 8.32 4.35 1.89
CA MET A 25 6.94 4.41 2.40
C MET A 25 5.95 4.28 1.26
N GLY A 26 4.95 3.43 1.44
CA GLY A 26 3.82 3.31 0.54
C GLY A 26 2.50 3.20 1.29
N TYR A 27 1.42 3.61 0.63
CA TYR A 27 0.07 3.49 1.16
C TYR A 27 -0.80 2.64 0.23
N SER A 28 -1.61 1.71 0.80
CA SER A 28 -2.52 0.83 0.05
C SER A 28 -1.78 0.04 -1.04
N MET A 29 -2.04 0.28 -2.32
CA MET A 29 -1.28 -0.30 -3.42
C MET A 29 0.22 0.03 -3.33
N GLY A 30 0.57 1.25 -2.93
CA GLY A 30 1.96 1.66 -2.70
C GLY A 30 2.64 0.87 -1.59
N ALA A 31 1.91 0.48 -0.53
CA ALA A 31 2.45 -0.40 0.51
C ALA A 31 2.78 -1.80 -0.03
N ARG A 32 1.95 -2.33 -0.92
CA ARG A 32 2.22 -3.59 -1.61
C ARG A 32 3.49 -3.49 -2.47
N ILE A 33 3.63 -2.41 -3.24
CA ILE A 33 4.85 -2.14 -4.04
C ILE A 33 6.09 -2.06 -3.13
N THR A 34 5.98 -1.37 -1.99
CA THR A 34 7.06 -1.25 -0.99
C THR A 34 7.47 -2.61 -0.44
N ALA A 35 6.51 -3.49 -0.11
CA ALA A 35 6.81 -4.85 0.37
C ALA A 35 7.55 -5.69 -0.69
N PHE A 36 7.13 -5.62 -1.96
CA PHE A 36 7.83 -6.29 -3.06
C PHE A 36 9.23 -5.72 -3.29
N LEU A 37 9.42 -4.41 -3.20
CA LEU A 37 10.73 -3.79 -3.30
C LEU A 37 11.65 -4.25 -2.15
N ALA A 38 11.15 -4.27 -0.91
CA ALA A 38 11.93 -4.70 0.25
C ALA A 38 12.31 -6.20 0.18
N LEU A 39 11.46 -7.04 -0.43
CA LEU A 39 11.75 -8.46 -0.65
C LEU A 39 12.79 -8.67 -1.75
N ASN A 40 12.61 -8.00 -2.90
CA ASN A 40 13.39 -8.27 -4.11
C ASN A 40 14.75 -7.55 -4.10
N ASP A 41 14.82 -6.39 -3.47
CA ASP A 41 16.00 -5.52 -3.44
C ASP A 41 16.37 -5.12 -1.98
N PRO A 42 16.62 -6.07 -1.07
CA PRO A 42 16.79 -5.80 0.37
C PRO A 42 17.97 -4.86 0.68
N ALA A 43 18.99 -4.85 -0.16
CA ALA A 43 20.12 -3.92 -0.01
C ALA A 43 19.73 -2.45 -0.27
N ARG A 44 18.64 -2.21 -0.99
CA ARG A 44 18.17 -0.88 -1.39
C ARG A 44 17.19 -0.26 -0.38
N VAL A 45 16.59 -1.08 0.50
CA VAL A 45 15.58 -0.66 1.48
C VAL A 45 16.17 -0.67 2.89
N ARG A 46 16.27 0.53 3.52
CA ARG A 46 16.75 0.68 4.89
C ARG A 46 15.65 0.34 5.90
N SER A 47 14.47 0.86 5.67
CA SER A 47 13.25 0.52 6.40
C SER A 47 12.04 0.64 5.50
N ALA A 48 10.94 -0.04 5.85
CA ALA A 48 9.70 -0.03 5.08
C ALA A 48 8.52 0.45 5.93
N ILE A 49 7.71 1.35 5.41
CA ILE A 49 6.46 1.78 6.03
C ILE A 49 5.30 1.34 5.14
N LEU A 50 4.47 0.44 5.64
CA LEU A 50 3.32 -0.14 4.97
C LEU A 50 2.04 0.47 5.55
N GLY A 51 1.55 1.55 4.94
CA GLY A 51 0.31 2.20 5.35
C GLY A 51 -0.91 1.62 4.62
N GLY A 52 -2.02 1.41 5.33
CA GLY A 52 -3.28 0.95 4.74
C GLY A 52 -3.20 -0.42 4.04
N LEU A 53 -2.30 -1.30 4.49
CA LEU A 53 -2.19 -2.68 4.02
C LEU A 53 -1.70 -3.58 5.14
N GLY A 54 -2.58 -4.44 5.63
CA GLY A 54 -2.34 -5.45 6.65
C GLY A 54 -2.20 -6.86 6.06
N HIS A 55 -2.74 -7.85 6.78
CA HIS A 55 -2.60 -9.25 6.40
C HIS A 55 -3.18 -9.59 5.01
N HIS A 56 -3.98 -8.71 4.40
CA HIS A 56 -4.41 -8.85 3.01
C HIS A 56 -3.25 -8.80 2.00
N LEU A 57 -2.04 -8.42 2.41
CA LEU A 57 -0.83 -8.63 1.60
C LEU A 57 -0.60 -10.11 1.30
N VAL A 58 -0.95 -10.99 2.24
CA VAL A 58 -0.77 -12.46 2.12
C VAL A 58 -2.04 -13.13 1.60
N GLU A 59 -3.20 -12.76 2.09
CA GLU A 59 -4.46 -13.41 1.73
C GLU A 59 -5.01 -13.02 0.35
N GLY A 60 -4.49 -11.97 -0.27
CA GLY A 60 -4.85 -11.58 -1.63
C GLY A 60 -6.13 -10.77 -1.75
N VAL A 61 -6.67 -10.29 -0.64
CA VAL A 61 -7.80 -9.37 -0.65
C VAL A 61 -7.30 -7.99 -1.11
N GLY A 62 -8.06 -7.35 -1.96
CA GLY A 62 -7.80 -6.01 -2.47
C GLY A 62 -9.12 -5.33 -2.84
N LEU A 63 -9.07 -4.16 -3.43
CA LEU A 63 -10.26 -3.46 -3.90
C LEU A 63 -11.10 -4.37 -4.79
N PRO A 64 -12.45 -4.38 -4.64
CA PRO A 64 -13.34 -5.13 -5.53
C PRO A 64 -13.08 -4.81 -6.99
N LEU A 65 -13.07 -5.83 -7.85
CA LEU A 65 -12.83 -5.65 -9.29
C LEU A 65 -13.87 -4.73 -9.95
N GLY A 66 -15.08 -4.67 -9.43
CA GLY A 66 -16.11 -3.73 -9.89
C GLY A 66 -15.68 -2.25 -9.79
N ILE A 67 -14.67 -1.90 -8.99
CA ILE A 67 -14.10 -0.54 -8.99
C ILE A 67 -13.33 -0.29 -10.30
N ALA A 68 -12.65 -1.28 -10.85
CA ALA A 68 -12.03 -1.15 -12.18
C ALA A 68 -13.08 -0.93 -13.27
N ASP A 69 -14.20 -1.65 -13.21
CA ASP A 69 -15.32 -1.47 -14.14
C ASP A 69 -15.95 -0.07 -14.01
N ALA A 70 -16.01 0.45 -12.78
CA ALA A 70 -16.47 1.81 -12.52
C ALA A 70 -15.55 2.89 -13.15
N MET A 71 -14.23 2.65 -13.24
CA MET A 71 -13.31 3.55 -13.94
C MET A 71 -13.63 3.64 -15.43
N GLU A 72 -14.09 2.55 -16.04
CA GLU A 72 -14.41 2.45 -17.45
C GLU A 72 -15.86 2.84 -17.79
N ALA A 73 -16.74 2.97 -16.79
CA ALA A 73 -18.11 3.37 -16.98
C ALA A 73 -18.24 4.74 -17.69
N ALA A 74 -19.24 4.92 -18.53
CA ALA A 74 -19.45 6.14 -19.31
C ALA A 74 -19.71 7.36 -18.40
N SER A 75 -20.51 7.19 -17.32
CA SER A 75 -20.75 8.26 -16.32
C SER A 75 -20.93 7.67 -14.91
N LEU A 76 -20.87 8.55 -13.90
CA LEU A 76 -21.18 8.23 -12.51
C LEU A 76 -22.64 7.75 -12.32
N ASP A 77 -23.56 8.21 -13.16
CA ASP A 77 -25.00 7.90 -13.06
C ASP A 77 -25.28 6.42 -13.36
N HIS A 78 -24.42 5.77 -14.12
CA HIS A 78 -24.55 4.33 -14.44
C HIS A 78 -24.10 3.43 -13.28
N LEU A 79 -23.46 3.98 -12.26
CA LEU A 79 -22.99 3.21 -11.10
C LEU A 79 -24.09 3.19 -10.03
N GLN A 80 -24.28 2.04 -9.39
CA GLN A 80 -25.24 1.90 -8.26
C GLN A 80 -24.50 1.73 -6.93
N ASP A 81 -23.35 1.07 -6.94
CA ASP A 81 -22.56 0.80 -5.75
C ASP A 81 -21.87 2.07 -5.23
N ARG A 82 -22.00 2.30 -3.90
CA ARG A 82 -21.47 3.49 -3.23
C ARG A 82 -19.93 3.58 -3.32
N GLN A 83 -19.26 2.47 -3.17
CA GLN A 83 -17.79 2.42 -3.20
C GLN A 83 -17.28 2.69 -4.61
N GLN A 84 -17.92 2.11 -5.63
CA GLN A 84 -17.63 2.39 -7.04
C GLN A 84 -17.79 3.88 -7.37
N LYS A 85 -18.90 4.50 -6.93
CA LYS A 85 -19.14 5.94 -7.11
C LYS A 85 -18.06 6.78 -6.44
N MET A 86 -17.68 6.44 -5.21
CA MET A 86 -16.67 7.16 -4.45
C MET A 86 -15.30 7.14 -5.15
N PHE A 87 -14.82 5.95 -5.53
CA PHE A 87 -13.53 5.82 -6.22
C PHE A 87 -13.52 6.48 -7.60
N ARG A 88 -14.64 6.38 -8.34
CA ARG A 88 -14.75 7.03 -9.64
C ARG A 88 -14.77 8.56 -9.49
N ALA A 89 -15.55 9.11 -8.56
CA ALA A 89 -15.56 10.55 -8.29
C ALA A 89 -14.19 11.06 -7.85
N PHE A 90 -13.46 10.31 -7.03
CA PHE A 90 -12.10 10.63 -6.65
C PHE A 90 -11.16 10.68 -7.85
N ALA A 91 -11.24 9.70 -8.76
CA ALA A 91 -10.44 9.66 -9.98
C ALA A 91 -10.74 10.87 -10.90
N ASP A 92 -12.03 11.19 -11.09
CA ASP A 92 -12.46 12.32 -11.92
C ASP A 92 -12.02 13.67 -11.31
N ALA A 93 -12.14 13.85 -9.99
CA ALA A 93 -11.69 15.05 -9.28
C ALA A 93 -10.17 15.30 -9.41
N ASN A 94 -9.38 14.23 -9.48
CA ASN A 94 -7.94 14.30 -9.65
C ASN A 94 -7.50 14.29 -11.12
N LYS A 95 -8.44 14.28 -12.07
CA LYS A 95 -8.17 14.18 -13.52
C LYS A 95 -7.25 12.99 -13.85
N ALA A 96 -7.41 11.88 -13.12
CA ALA A 96 -6.58 10.70 -13.29
C ALA A 96 -6.90 9.95 -14.58
N ASP A 97 -5.89 9.28 -15.14
CA ASP A 97 -6.10 8.34 -16.24
C ASP A 97 -6.86 7.11 -15.73
N ARG A 98 -8.15 7.06 -16.03
CA ARG A 98 -9.05 6.01 -15.58
C ARG A 98 -8.73 4.65 -16.18
N ALA A 99 -8.22 4.60 -17.41
CA ALA A 99 -7.79 3.35 -18.02
C ALA A 99 -6.57 2.78 -17.32
N ALA A 100 -5.59 3.63 -16.97
CA ALA A 100 -4.46 3.24 -16.16
C ALA A 100 -4.88 2.77 -14.76
N LEU A 101 -5.82 3.46 -14.10
CA LEU A 101 -6.35 3.04 -12.79
C LEU A 101 -7.06 1.69 -12.86
N ALA A 102 -7.90 1.44 -13.87
CA ALA A 102 -8.55 0.16 -14.08
C ALA A 102 -7.53 -0.96 -14.29
N ALA A 103 -6.50 -0.73 -15.10
CA ALA A 103 -5.42 -1.67 -15.34
C ALA A 103 -4.61 -1.94 -14.05
N CYS A 104 -4.35 -0.91 -13.22
CA CYS A 104 -3.72 -1.05 -11.92
C CYS A 104 -4.54 -1.93 -10.96
N ILE A 105 -5.85 -1.68 -10.84
CA ILE A 105 -6.73 -2.44 -9.95
C ILE A 105 -6.77 -3.92 -10.35
N ARG A 106 -6.80 -4.22 -11.65
CA ARG A 106 -6.79 -5.59 -12.16
C ARG A 106 -5.41 -6.25 -12.06
N GLY A 107 -4.34 -5.49 -12.27
CA GLY A 107 -2.97 -5.99 -12.39
C GLY A 107 -2.21 -6.09 -11.07
N SER A 108 -2.50 -5.25 -10.06
CA SER A 108 -1.72 -5.13 -8.82
C SER A 108 -2.23 -6.04 -7.68
N ARG A 109 -2.55 -7.30 -7.97
CA ARG A 109 -3.16 -8.23 -7.03
C ARG A 109 -2.22 -9.33 -6.52
N GLN A 110 -0.93 -9.25 -6.84
CA GLN A 110 0.06 -10.23 -6.40
C GLN A 110 0.21 -10.19 -4.87
N THR A 111 0.32 -11.36 -4.28
CA THR A 111 0.51 -11.57 -2.84
C THR A 111 1.93 -12.00 -2.54
N LEU A 112 2.31 -11.89 -1.28
CA LEU A 112 3.49 -12.54 -0.72
C LEU A 112 3.04 -13.71 0.15
N SER A 113 3.75 -14.82 0.11
CA SER A 113 3.58 -15.87 1.10
C SER A 113 4.11 -15.42 2.47
N GLU A 114 3.68 -16.08 3.55
CA GLU A 114 4.21 -15.82 4.90
C GLU A 114 5.73 -15.98 4.94
N ALA A 115 6.28 -16.98 4.24
CA ALA A 115 7.73 -17.20 4.14
C ALA A 115 8.44 -16.01 3.45
N GLN A 116 7.83 -15.42 2.42
CA GLN A 116 8.37 -14.24 1.73
C GLN A 116 8.31 -13.00 2.63
N VAL A 117 7.22 -12.79 3.36
CA VAL A 117 7.10 -11.72 4.36
C VAL A 117 8.17 -11.91 5.44
N GLY A 118 8.35 -13.12 5.96
CA GLY A 118 9.39 -13.46 6.93
C GLY A 118 10.84 -13.33 6.41
N ALA A 119 11.03 -13.25 5.09
CA ALA A 119 12.34 -13.00 4.49
C ALA A 119 12.72 -11.52 4.42
N ILE A 120 11.79 -10.60 4.61
CA ILE A 120 12.05 -9.15 4.64
C ILE A 120 12.70 -8.80 5.99
N ARG A 121 13.97 -8.41 5.97
CA ARG A 121 14.81 -8.22 7.18
C ARG A 121 14.93 -6.77 7.64
N CYS A 122 14.61 -5.79 6.80
CA CYS A 122 14.63 -4.40 7.22
C CYS A 122 13.56 -4.14 8.29
N PRO A 123 13.72 -3.12 9.15
CA PRO A 123 12.66 -2.68 10.05
C PRO A 123 11.39 -2.30 9.28
N VAL A 124 10.22 -2.72 9.78
CA VAL A 124 8.93 -2.47 9.13
C VAL A 124 7.96 -1.80 10.10
N LEU A 125 7.26 -0.77 9.64
CA LEU A 125 6.08 -0.22 10.30
C LEU A 125 4.83 -0.56 9.49
N VAL A 126 3.85 -1.22 10.12
CA VAL A 126 2.52 -1.46 9.52
C VAL A 126 1.52 -0.52 10.19
N ALA A 127 0.97 0.44 9.44
CA ALA A 127 0.14 1.51 9.99
C ALA A 127 -1.26 1.53 9.34
N ILE A 128 -2.31 1.27 10.12
CA ILE A 128 -3.69 1.08 9.61
C ILE A 128 -4.69 1.79 10.51
N GLY A 129 -5.73 2.34 9.89
CA GLY A 129 -6.87 2.93 10.60
C GLY A 129 -7.74 1.86 11.28
N THR A 130 -8.17 2.10 12.52
CA THR A 130 -8.99 1.10 13.26
C THR A 130 -10.39 0.89 12.70
N LYS A 131 -10.79 1.68 11.69
CA LYS A 131 -12.03 1.54 10.91
C LYS A 131 -11.75 1.23 9.42
N ASP A 132 -10.52 0.82 9.10
CA ASP A 132 -10.14 0.45 7.74
C ASP A 132 -10.64 -0.98 7.46
N ASP A 133 -11.63 -1.10 6.58
CA ASP A 133 -12.24 -2.37 6.15
C ASP A 133 -11.58 -2.95 4.87
N VAL A 134 -10.59 -2.25 4.32
CA VAL A 134 -9.87 -2.64 3.08
C VAL A 134 -8.53 -3.32 3.39
N ALA A 135 -7.79 -2.80 4.38
CA ALA A 135 -6.40 -3.18 4.61
C ALA A 135 -6.22 -4.56 5.27
N GLY A 136 -7.18 -4.98 6.09
CA GLY A 136 -7.02 -6.11 7.01
C GLY A 136 -6.22 -5.74 8.26
N ASP A 137 -5.81 -6.71 9.03
CA ASP A 137 -5.24 -6.54 10.38
C ASP A 137 -3.74 -6.19 10.33
N ALA A 138 -3.36 -5.08 10.97
CA ALA A 138 -1.98 -4.59 11.05
C ALA A 138 -1.10 -5.48 11.92
N HIS A 139 -1.61 -5.89 13.09
CA HIS A 139 -0.85 -6.68 14.07
C HIS A 139 -0.56 -8.08 13.54
N ARG A 140 -1.55 -8.68 12.86
CA ARG A 140 -1.37 -9.99 12.23
C ARG A 140 -0.30 -9.94 11.14
N LEU A 141 -0.25 -8.88 10.32
CA LEU A 141 0.82 -8.73 9.33
C LEU A 141 2.16 -8.45 9.99
N ALA A 142 2.21 -7.53 10.97
CA ALA A 142 3.46 -7.18 11.67
C ALA A 142 4.11 -8.40 12.33
N ALA A 143 3.32 -9.32 12.89
CA ALA A 143 3.82 -10.55 13.52
C ALA A 143 4.53 -11.50 12.55
N MET A 144 4.33 -11.36 11.24
CA MET A 144 4.99 -12.19 10.22
C MET A 144 6.41 -11.71 9.87
N PHE A 145 6.75 -10.46 10.16
CA PHE A 145 8.09 -9.91 9.90
C PHE A 145 9.02 -10.16 11.09
N PRO A 146 10.34 -10.35 10.86
CA PRO A 146 11.31 -10.49 11.93
C PRO A 146 11.48 -9.24 12.79
N ALA A 147 11.28 -8.05 12.22
CA ALA A 147 11.49 -6.76 12.85
C ALA A 147 10.41 -5.77 12.43
N ALA A 148 9.21 -5.93 12.96
CA ALA A 148 8.10 -5.02 12.65
C ALA A 148 7.35 -4.59 13.91
N ARG A 149 6.63 -3.48 13.77
CA ARG A 149 5.63 -3.04 14.73
C ARG A 149 4.38 -2.54 14.00
N ALA A 150 3.22 -2.71 14.63
CA ALA A 150 1.97 -2.19 14.17
C ALA A 150 1.68 -0.83 14.79
N LEU A 151 1.00 0.03 14.04
CA LEU A 151 0.47 1.31 14.48
C LEU A 151 -1.01 1.41 14.15
N ASP A 152 -1.84 1.46 15.16
CA ASP A 152 -3.26 1.73 15.01
C ASP A 152 -3.52 3.23 14.93
N ILE A 153 -4.29 3.66 13.90
CA ILE A 153 -4.72 5.04 13.76
C ILE A 153 -6.20 5.13 14.21
N PRO A 154 -6.47 5.66 15.42
CA PRO A 154 -7.78 5.56 16.03
C PRO A 154 -8.89 6.22 15.20
N ASN A 155 -10.00 5.50 15.02
CA ASN A 155 -11.22 6.00 14.38
C ASN A 155 -11.04 6.51 12.93
N ARG A 156 -10.03 6.03 12.20
CA ARG A 156 -9.81 6.36 10.80
C ARG A 156 -10.08 5.15 9.90
N ASP A 157 -10.75 5.45 8.79
CA ASP A 157 -10.93 4.53 7.67
C ASP A 157 -9.72 4.56 6.73
N HIS A 158 -9.81 3.80 5.64
CA HIS A 158 -8.74 3.68 4.64
C HIS A 158 -8.29 5.02 4.05
N ASN A 159 -9.21 5.95 3.80
CA ASN A 159 -8.92 7.21 3.13
C ASN A 159 -8.41 8.29 4.09
N LEU A 160 -8.91 8.30 5.32
CA LEU A 160 -8.60 9.34 6.30
C LEU A 160 -7.33 9.05 7.11
N ALA A 161 -6.92 7.78 7.21
CA ALA A 161 -5.78 7.39 8.03
C ALA A 161 -4.45 8.01 7.54
N VAL A 162 -4.20 8.05 6.23
CA VAL A 162 -2.93 8.54 5.66
C VAL A 162 -2.66 10.02 5.98
N GLY A 163 -3.71 10.82 6.11
CA GLY A 163 -3.62 12.24 6.45
C GLY A 163 -3.57 12.55 7.95
N ASP A 164 -3.84 11.55 8.80
CA ASP A 164 -3.98 11.74 10.24
C ASP A 164 -2.66 12.09 10.93
N LYS A 165 -2.75 12.88 12.00
CA LYS A 165 -1.58 13.28 12.78
C LYS A 165 -0.91 12.09 13.48
N VAL A 166 -1.69 11.09 13.93
CA VAL A 166 -1.16 9.88 14.56
C VAL A 166 -0.32 9.09 13.58
N TYR A 167 -0.80 8.95 12.33
CA TYR A 167 -0.02 8.31 11.26
C TYR A 167 1.32 9.04 11.03
N LYS A 168 1.26 10.36 10.82
CA LYS A 168 2.46 11.17 10.55
C LYS A 168 3.47 11.12 11.69
N GLN A 169 2.99 11.29 12.92
CA GLN A 169 3.83 11.23 14.11
C GLN A 169 4.45 9.84 14.28
N GLY A 170 3.68 8.78 14.13
CA GLY A 170 4.18 7.41 14.26
C GLY A 170 5.21 7.04 13.19
N VAL A 171 5.07 7.58 11.97
CA VAL A 171 6.10 7.44 10.92
C VAL A 171 7.39 8.16 11.31
N LEU A 172 7.32 9.40 11.81
CA LEU A 172 8.50 10.15 12.25
C LEU A 172 9.22 9.43 13.41
N GLU A 173 8.49 9.00 14.44
CA GLU A 173 9.04 8.24 15.56
C GLU A 173 9.67 6.92 15.11
N PHE A 174 9.07 6.23 14.14
CA PHE A 174 9.65 5.02 13.56
C PHE A 174 10.98 5.32 12.87
N LEU A 175 11.03 6.38 12.06
CA LEU A 175 12.24 6.76 11.33
C LEU A 175 13.37 7.23 12.25
N GLU A 176 13.07 7.85 13.39
CA GLU A 176 14.05 8.26 14.39
C GLU A 176 14.64 7.07 15.16
N GLN A 177 13.83 6.03 15.41
CA GLN A 177 14.19 4.87 16.24
C GLN A 177 14.73 3.67 15.47
N ARG A 178 14.73 3.73 14.12
CA ARG A 178 15.27 2.63 13.33
C ARG A 178 16.78 2.49 13.51
N PRO A 179 17.32 1.24 13.50
CA PRO A 179 18.74 1.00 13.61
C PRO A 179 19.53 1.49 12.37
#